data_671dbc283a54db226bd7cc62136fbbe4
#
_entry.id   671dbc283a54db226bd7cc62136fbbe4
#
_cell.length_a   1.000
_cell.length_b   1.000
_cell.length_c   1.000
_cell.angle_alpha   90.00
_cell.angle_beta   90.00
_cell.angle_gamma   90.00
#
_symmetry.space_group_name_H-M   'P 1'
#
loop_
_entity.id
_entity.type
_entity.pdbx_description
1 polymer ?
#
loop_
_entity_poly.entity_id
_entity_poly.type
_entity_poly.pdbx_seq_one_letter_code
_entity_poly.pdbx_strand_id
1 'polypeptide(L)'
;MPNLNQTIFDMKKIYVLFGLIVVYSLLAVAMNQKISKEKLEGTWNVNVADAPHGYQDYVIDIKEDKGEYKADVTFVESRYKILEQTFILKDGKLTGNVIIDGEKVDLTIWEKKGLVQGIAKSKTIGDAPMTFIRVKD
;
A
#
# COMPACT_ATOMS: atom_id res chain seq x y z
N MET A 1 -29.71 12.14 49.83
CA MET A 1 -29.70 10.87 49.09
C MET A 1 -29.87 11.14 47.59
N PRO A 2 -29.02 10.68 46.73
CA PRO A 2 -29.22 10.81 45.30
C PRO A 2 -30.47 10.01 44.91
N ASN A 3 -31.35 10.62 44.12
CA ASN A 3 -32.54 10.02 43.62
C ASN A 3 -32.18 8.84 42.69
N LEU A 4 -32.77 7.65 42.93
CA LEU A 4 -32.50 6.45 42.14
C LEU A 4 -32.71 6.66 40.64
N ASN A 5 -33.68 7.52 40.28
CA ASN A 5 -33.94 7.87 38.88
C ASN A 5 -32.81 8.67 38.21
N GLN A 6 -32.08 9.52 38.95
CA GLN A 6 -30.93 10.24 38.44
C GLN A 6 -29.73 9.30 38.16
N THR A 7 -29.50 8.32 39.03
CA THR A 7 -28.42 7.35 38.86
C THR A 7 -28.62 6.49 37.59
N ILE A 8 -29.88 6.04 37.37
CA ILE A 8 -30.25 5.27 36.18
C ILE A 8 -30.11 6.12 34.89
N PHE A 9 -30.47 7.40 34.95
CA PHE A 9 -30.34 8.32 33.83
C PHE A 9 -28.88 8.59 33.44
N ASP A 10 -28.00 8.75 34.42
CA ASP A 10 -26.57 8.96 34.18
C ASP A 10 -25.91 7.72 33.58
N MET A 11 -26.30 6.51 33.97
CA MET A 11 -25.82 5.25 33.38
C MET A 11 -26.20 5.13 31.91
N LYS A 12 -27.43 5.52 31.53
CA LYS A 12 -27.85 5.51 30.12
C LYS A 12 -27.05 6.48 29.26
N LYS A 13 -26.70 7.65 29.77
CA LYS A 13 -25.82 8.61 29.07
C LYS A 13 -24.43 8.05 28.83
N ILE A 14 -23.86 7.33 29.78
CA ILE A 14 -22.56 6.69 29.67
C ILE A 14 -22.55 5.64 28.57
N TYR A 15 -23.58 4.79 28.50
CA TYR A 15 -23.68 3.77 27.45
C TYR A 15 -23.82 4.37 26.05
N VAL A 16 -24.57 5.44 25.88
CA VAL A 16 -24.70 6.14 24.58
C VAL A 16 -23.37 6.72 24.13
N LEU A 17 -22.61 7.34 25.04
CA LEU A 17 -21.28 7.87 24.75
C LEU A 17 -20.29 6.77 24.34
N PHE A 18 -20.30 5.64 25.04
CA PHE A 18 -19.46 4.47 24.71
C PHE A 18 -19.79 3.91 23.32
N GLY A 19 -21.08 3.79 23.00
CA GLY A 19 -21.51 3.33 21.68
C GLY A 19 -21.04 4.23 20.54
N LEU A 20 -21.11 5.55 20.73
CA LEU A 20 -20.62 6.52 19.75
C LEU A 20 -19.11 6.42 19.51
N ILE A 21 -18.32 6.27 20.56
CA ILE A 21 -16.85 6.13 20.45
C ILE A 21 -16.46 4.87 19.65
N VAL A 22 -17.13 3.74 19.92
CA VAL A 22 -16.87 2.47 19.22
C VAL A 22 -17.22 2.61 17.73
N VAL A 23 -18.33 3.24 17.38
CA VAL A 23 -18.73 3.47 15.97
C VAL A 23 -17.72 4.35 15.25
N TYR A 24 -17.25 5.43 15.88
CA TYR A 24 -16.21 6.29 15.28
C TYR A 24 -14.89 5.56 15.05
N SER A 25 -14.48 4.72 15.98
CA SER A 25 -13.25 3.91 15.83
C SER A 25 -13.34 2.95 14.65
N LEU A 26 -14.47 2.26 14.48
CA LEU A 26 -14.69 1.35 13.35
C LEU A 26 -14.72 2.07 12.01
N LEU A 27 -15.37 3.23 11.93
CA LEU A 27 -15.39 4.06 10.72
C LEU A 27 -13.99 4.56 10.34
N ALA A 28 -13.19 4.99 11.30
CA ALA A 28 -11.83 5.46 11.07
C ALA A 28 -10.94 4.35 10.50
N VAL A 29 -11.03 3.12 11.03
CA VAL A 29 -10.29 1.96 10.52
C VAL A 29 -10.71 1.61 9.09
N ALA A 30 -12.01 1.59 8.80
CA ALA A 30 -12.53 1.33 7.45
C ALA A 30 -12.11 2.40 6.45
N MET A 31 -12.13 3.67 6.82
CA MET A 31 -11.66 4.78 5.97
C MET A 31 -10.15 4.70 5.70
N ASN A 32 -9.35 4.37 6.70
CA ASN A 32 -7.91 4.20 6.53
C ASN A 32 -7.56 3.06 5.57
N GLN A 33 -8.25 1.92 5.64
CA GLN A 33 -8.07 0.81 4.72
C GLN A 33 -8.44 1.20 3.29
N LYS A 34 -9.54 1.93 3.08
CA LYS A 34 -9.98 2.40 1.78
C LYS A 34 -8.99 3.42 1.18
N ILE A 35 -8.48 4.34 1.99
CA ILE A 35 -7.48 5.33 1.58
C ILE A 35 -6.17 4.65 1.16
N SER A 36 -5.73 3.61 1.88
CA SER A 36 -4.52 2.84 1.54
C SER A 36 -4.65 2.14 0.19
N LYS A 37 -5.80 1.54 -0.12
CA LYS A 37 -6.07 0.93 -1.43
C LYS A 37 -5.99 1.96 -2.55
N GLU A 38 -6.65 3.10 -2.42
CA GLU A 38 -6.65 4.18 -3.41
C GLU A 38 -5.25 4.78 -3.61
N LYS A 39 -4.42 4.80 -2.55
CA LYS A 39 -3.07 5.35 -2.63
C LYS A 39 -2.08 4.45 -3.36
N LEU A 40 -2.31 3.14 -3.39
CA LEU A 40 -1.43 2.20 -4.10
C LEU A 40 -1.75 2.13 -5.59
N GLU A 41 -3.01 2.29 -5.99
CA GLU A 41 -3.40 2.31 -7.40
C GLU A 41 -2.88 3.55 -8.11
N GLY A 42 -2.54 3.39 -9.37
CA GLY A 42 -2.10 4.47 -10.25
C GLY A 42 -0.75 4.20 -10.87
N THR A 43 -0.21 5.23 -11.51
CA THR A 43 1.07 5.17 -12.19
C THR A 43 2.14 5.86 -11.35
N TRP A 44 3.26 5.18 -11.19
CA TRP A 44 4.35 5.62 -10.34
C TRP A 44 5.68 5.62 -11.09
N ASN A 45 6.44 6.71 -10.95
CA ASN A 45 7.86 6.70 -11.29
C ASN A 45 8.62 6.10 -10.11
N VAL A 46 9.42 5.09 -10.37
CA VAL A 46 10.12 4.32 -9.34
C VAL A 46 11.62 4.37 -9.61
N ASN A 47 12.39 4.66 -8.58
CA ASN A 47 13.85 4.63 -8.64
C ASN A 47 14.39 3.60 -7.65
N VAL A 48 15.32 2.77 -8.12
CA VAL A 48 16.07 1.81 -7.31
C VAL A 48 17.54 2.17 -7.47
N ALA A 49 18.05 3.05 -6.63
CA ALA A 49 19.40 3.63 -6.76
C ALA A 49 20.50 2.57 -6.73
N ASP A 50 20.31 1.49 -5.97
CA ASP A 50 21.28 0.42 -5.82
C ASP A 50 21.27 -0.60 -6.97
N ALA A 51 20.32 -0.48 -7.90
CA ALA A 51 20.27 -1.35 -9.07
C ALA A 51 21.41 -1.03 -10.06
N PRO A 52 21.82 -2.00 -10.90
CA PRO A 52 22.81 -1.74 -11.94
C PRO A 52 22.38 -0.64 -12.91
N HIS A 53 23.35 0.03 -13.52
CA HIS A 53 23.06 1.06 -14.52
C HIS A 53 22.17 0.51 -15.64
N GLY A 54 21.14 1.27 -16.01
CA GLY A 54 20.11 0.86 -16.97
C GLY A 54 18.88 0.20 -16.32
N TYR A 55 18.98 -0.20 -15.06
CA TYR A 55 17.91 -0.87 -14.33
C TYR A 55 17.42 -0.06 -13.11
N GLN A 56 17.74 1.21 -13.06
CA GLN A 56 17.43 2.05 -11.90
C GLN A 56 16.05 2.71 -11.96
N ASP A 57 15.58 3.03 -13.14
CA ASP A 57 14.34 3.79 -13.32
C ASP A 57 13.25 2.97 -14.01
N TYR A 58 12.07 2.97 -13.40
CA TYR A 58 10.90 2.24 -13.87
C TYR A 58 9.65 3.10 -13.80
N VAL A 59 8.68 2.76 -14.63
CA VAL A 59 7.29 3.20 -14.46
C VAL A 59 6.48 1.98 -14.09
N ILE A 60 5.78 2.04 -12.97
CA ILE A 60 4.90 0.97 -12.51
C ILE A 60 3.47 1.48 -12.51
N ASP A 61 2.59 0.80 -13.24
CA ASP A 61 1.16 1.08 -13.26
C ASP A 61 0.43 -0.01 -12.49
N ILE A 62 -0.15 0.35 -11.34
CA ILE A 62 -0.79 -0.58 -10.42
C ILE A 62 -2.30 -0.45 -10.56
N LYS A 63 -2.97 -1.58 -10.82
CA LYS A 63 -4.44 -1.66 -10.96
C LYS A 63 -4.99 -2.76 -10.08
N GLU A 64 -6.17 -2.51 -9.50
CA GLU A 64 -6.95 -3.54 -8.83
C GLU A 64 -8.00 -4.07 -9.81
N ASP A 65 -8.06 -5.40 -9.96
CA ASP A 65 -9.06 -6.08 -10.75
C ASP A 65 -9.60 -7.25 -9.96
N LYS A 66 -10.88 -7.19 -9.57
CA LYS A 66 -11.60 -8.27 -8.84
C LYS A 66 -10.87 -8.76 -7.58
N GLY A 67 -10.32 -7.84 -6.81
CA GLY A 67 -9.61 -8.15 -5.57
C GLY A 67 -8.15 -8.53 -5.75
N GLU A 68 -7.67 -8.62 -6.97
CA GLU A 68 -6.26 -8.84 -7.29
C GLU A 68 -5.59 -7.54 -7.73
N TYR A 69 -4.34 -7.38 -7.35
CA TYR A 69 -3.52 -6.28 -7.84
C TYR A 69 -2.66 -6.76 -8.99
N LYS A 70 -2.69 -6.03 -10.09
CA LYS A 70 -1.83 -6.27 -11.24
C LYS A 70 -1.00 -5.04 -11.52
N ALA A 71 0.23 -5.24 -11.91
CA ALA A 71 1.13 -4.15 -12.24
C ALA A 71 1.82 -4.39 -13.57
N ASP A 72 1.86 -3.32 -14.37
CA ASP A 72 2.70 -3.25 -15.57
C ASP A 72 3.97 -2.49 -15.20
N VAL A 73 5.12 -3.09 -15.45
CA VAL A 73 6.42 -2.50 -15.17
C VAL A 73 7.11 -2.16 -16.48
N THR A 74 7.50 -0.91 -16.65
CA THR A 74 8.23 -0.44 -17.82
C THR A 74 9.59 0.10 -17.41
N PHE A 75 10.65 -0.44 -17.99
CA PHE A 75 12.00 0.09 -17.80
C PHE A 75 12.16 1.36 -18.63
N VAL A 76 12.57 2.44 -17.99
CA VAL A 76 12.65 3.74 -18.68
C VAL A 76 13.73 3.75 -19.76
N GLU A 77 14.90 3.21 -19.48
CA GLU A 77 16.03 3.26 -20.41
C GLU A 77 15.85 2.31 -21.60
N SER A 78 15.56 1.03 -21.34
CA SER A 78 15.42 0.01 -22.38
C SER A 78 14.03 -0.02 -23.05
N ARG A 79 13.04 0.59 -22.39
CA ARG A 79 11.61 0.52 -22.76
C ARG A 79 11.03 -0.90 -22.72
N TYR A 80 11.74 -1.84 -22.10
CA TYR A 80 11.24 -3.18 -21.89
C TYR A 80 10.05 -3.16 -20.93
N LYS A 81 9.03 -3.97 -21.22
CA LYS A 81 7.80 -4.02 -20.43
C LYS A 81 7.57 -5.42 -19.90
N ILE A 82 7.18 -5.48 -18.64
CA ILE A 82 6.67 -6.69 -17.99
C ILE A 82 5.21 -6.40 -17.67
N LEU A 83 4.29 -7.11 -18.32
CA LEU A 83 2.87 -6.82 -18.25
C LEU A 83 2.16 -7.76 -17.28
N GLU A 84 1.12 -7.23 -16.63
CA GLU A 84 0.15 -8.00 -15.84
C GLU A 84 0.77 -8.87 -14.75
N GLN A 85 1.80 -8.37 -14.08
CA GLN A 85 2.36 -9.09 -12.92
C GLN A 85 1.39 -9.03 -11.76
N THR A 86 1.10 -10.19 -11.19
CA THR A 86 0.17 -10.32 -10.05
C THR A 86 0.87 -9.99 -8.75
N PHE A 87 0.28 -9.08 -7.98
CA PHE A 87 0.71 -8.75 -6.63
C PHE A 87 -0.36 -9.16 -5.63
N ILE A 88 0.08 -9.63 -4.48
CA ILE A 88 -0.80 -10.04 -3.40
C ILE A 88 -0.75 -9.00 -2.29
N LEU A 89 -1.92 -8.48 -1.89
CA LEU A 89 -2.03 -7.61 -0.73
C LEU A 89 -2.19 -8.46 0.52
N LYS A 90 -1.21 -8.39 1.41
CA LYS A 90 -1.23 -9.09 2.69
C LYS A 90 -0.62 -8.19 3.76
N ASP A 91 -1.34 -8.02 4.88
CA ASP A 91 -0.88 -7.21 6.02
C ASP A 91 -0.47 -5.78 5.62
N GLY A 92 -1.24 -5.16 4.71
CA GLY A 92 -0.98 -3.81 4.23
C GLY A 92 0.18 -3.67 3.25
N LYS A 93 0.77 -4.78 2.80
CA LYS A 93 1.89 -4.78 1.85
C LYS A 93 1.52 -5.49 0.57
N LEU A 94 1.86 -4.90 -0.58
CA LEU A 94 1.79 -5.56 -1.87
C LEU A 94 3.09 -6.32 -2.10
N THR A 95 2.99 -7.62 -2.31
CA THR A 95 4.14 -8.47 -2.60
C THR A 95 3.98 -9.15 -3.96
N GLY A 96 5.04 -9.19 -4.72
CA GLY A 96 5.09 -9.84 -6.01
C GLY A 96 6.53 -10.06 -6.44
N ASN A 97 6.71 -10.69 -7.59
CA ASN A 97 8.04 -10.85 -8.15
C ASN A 97 8.02 -10.62 -9.65
N VAL A 98 9.16 -10.20 -10.15
CA VAL A 98 9.41 -10.04 -11.59
C VAL A 98 10.71 -10.76 -11.93
N ILE A 99 10.81 -11.24 -13.16
CA ILE A 99 12.04 -11.83 -13.67
C ILE A 99 12.73 -10.81 -14.57
N ILE A 100 13.95 -10.45 -14.21
CA ILE A 100 14.76 -9.47 -14.94
C ILE A 100 16.05 -10.16 -15.32
N ASP A 101 16.28 -10.31 -16.61
CA ASP A 101 17.48 -11.00 -17.16
C ASP A 101 17.70 -12.39 -16.54
N GLY A 102 16.60 -13.14 -16.33
CA GLY A 102 16.65 -14.47 -15.73
C GLY A 102 16.75 -14.50 -14.22
N GLU A 103 16.89 -13.36 -13.57
CA GLU A 103 16.96 -13.26 -12.10
C GLU A 103 15.60 -12.87 -11.51
N LYS A 104 15.21 -13.59 -10.47
CA LYS A 104 14.00 -13.30 -9.72
C LYS A 104 14.23 -12.11 -8.79
N VAL A 105 13.39 -11.09 -8.92
CA VAL A 105 13.40 -9.91 -8.06
C VAL A 105 12.09 -9.87 -7.28
N ASP A 106 12.16 -9.97 -5.96
CA ASP A 106 11.00 -9.87 -5.09
C ASP A 106 10.73 -8.40 -4.78
N LEU A 107 9.50 -7.97 -5.00
CA LEU A 107 9.06 -6.59 -4.77
C LEU A 107 8.08 -6.56 -3.60
N THR A 108 8.32 -5.68 -2.65
CA THR A 108 7.40 -5.41 -1.54
C THR A 108 7.13 -3.92 -1.50
N ILE A 109 5.84 -3.54 -1.58
CA ILE A 109 5.40 -2.14 -1.67
C ILE A 109 4.41 -1.88 -0.56
N TRP A 110 4.57 -0.79 0.17
CA TRP A 110 3.67 -0.39 1.26
C TRP A 110 3.56 1.12 1.36
N GLU A 111 2.57 1.55 2.11
CA GLU A 111 2.38 2.96 2.45
C GLU A 111 2.71 3.16 3.93
N LYS A 112 3.44 4.23 4.22
CA LYS A 112 3.74 4.66 5.59
C LYS A 112 3.64 6.18 5.66
N LYS A 113 2.77 6.69 6.52
CA LYS A 113 2.56 8.13 6.74
C LYS A 113 2.27 8.90 5.44
N GLY A 114 1.44 8.34 4.56
CA GLY A 114 1.09 8.95 3.29
C GLY A 114 2.12 8.78 2.19
N LEU A 115 3.26 8.13 2.45
CA LEU A 115 4.30 7.89 1.47
C LEU A 115 4.31 6.43 1.05
N VAL A 116 4.37 6.19 -0.27
CA VAL A 116 4.54 4.85 -0.81
C VAL A 116 6.03 4.54 -0.88
N GLN A 117 6.40 3.39 -0.35
CA GLN A 117 7.77 2.91 -0.25
C GLN A 117 7.84 1.47 -0.71
N GLY A 118 9.03 0.99 -0.99
CA GLY A 118 9.21 -0.40 -1.36
C GLY A 118 10.64 -0.88 -1.19
N ILE A 119 10.78 -2.20 -1.30
CA ILE A 119 12.08 -2.89 -1.33
C ILE A 119 12.07 -3.86 -2.49
N ALA A 120 13.12 -3.81 -3.31
CA ALA A 120 13.43 -4.81 -4.32
C ALA A 120 14.54 -5.72 -3.78
N LYS A 121 14.31 -7.02 -3.81
CA LYS A 121 15.28 -7.99 -3.28
C LYS A 121 15.67 -9.00 -4.36
N SER A 122 16.97 -9.12 -4.61
CA SER A 122 17.51 -10.13 -5.51
C SER A 122 18.88 -10.60 -5.02
N LYS A 123 19.39 -11.66 -5.63
CA LYS A 123 20.74 -12.15 -5.30
C LYS A 123 21.83 -11.13 -5.64
N THR A 124 21.68 -10.40 -6.74
CA THR A 124 22.69 -9.46 -7.22
C THR A 124 22.74 -8.19 -6.36
N ILE A 125 21.59 -7.60 -6.02
CA ILE A 125 21.54 -6.30 -5.34
C ILE A 125 21.24 -6.40 -3.84
N GLY A 126 20.86 -7.59 -3.34
CA GLY A 126 20.39 -7.73 -1.95
C GLY A 126 19.06 -7.00 -1.76
N ASP A 127 18.90 -6.32 -0.64
CA ASP A 127 17.73 -5.53 -0.32
C ASP A 127 17.95 -4.08 -0.77
N ALA A 128 17.30 -3.66 -1.84
CA ALA A 128 17.43 -2.33 -2.40
C ALA A 128 16.18 -1.50 -2.16
N PRO A 129 16.29 -0.31 -1.54
CA PRO A 129 15.14 0.59 -1.37
C PRO A 129 14.60 1.08 -2.71
N MET A 130 13.28 1.17 -2.80
CA MET A 130 12.57 1.72 -3.95
C MET A 130 11.92 3.04 -3.55
N THR A 131 12.11 4.07 -4.35
CA THR A 131 11.49 5.38 -4.16
C THR A 131 10.37 5.56 -5.17
N PHE A 132 9.17 5.93 -4.71
CA PHE A 132 7.96 6.07 -5.53
C PHE A 132 7.55 7.53 -5.62
N ILE A 133 7.33 8.01 -6.83
CA ILE A 133 6.77 9.34 -7.09
C ILE A 133 5.57 9.15 -8.01
N ARG A 134 4.38 9.61 -7.57
CA ARG A 134 3.16 9.48 -8.37
C ARG A 134 3.25 10.34 -9.62
N VAL A 135 2.93 9.73 -10.76
CA VAL A 135 2.78 10.47 -12.01
C VAL A 135 1.47 11.25 -11.94
N LYS A 136 1.54 12.55 -12.16
CA LYS A 136 0.35 13.41 -12.21
C LYS A 136 -0.34 13.24 -13.57
N ASP A 137 -1.64 13.01 -13.53
CA ASP A 137 -2.46 12.98 -14.73
C ASP A 137 -2.62 14.37 -15.32
#